data_0b715646e33be4322787dcb7cc86f992
#
_entry.id   0b715646e33be4322787dcb7cc86f992
#
_cell.length_a   1.000
_cell.length_b   1.000
_cell.length_c   1.000
_cell.angle_alpha   90.00
_cell.angle_beta   90.00
_cell.angle_gamma   90.00
#
_symmetry.space_group_name_H-M   'P 1'
#
loop_
_entity.id
_entity.type
_entity.pdbx_description
1 polymer ?
#
loop_
_entity_poly.entity_id
_entity_poly.type
_entity_poly.pdbx_seq_one_letter_code
_entity_poly.pdbx_strand_id
1 'polypeptide(L)'
;MKKSAKLIEKGFISSSETTTEFKSFCRTFNSEFKKLVGSLGCTDVKLKAGHFYISGFFTAPNGQVWYVALNDVRWSNGQMFFRTAKDYKDYKGGDNINTNINDIEEDLVRYIK
;
A
#
# COMPACT_ATOMS: atom_id res chain seq x y z
N MET A 1 -7.36 -5.25 5.27
CA MET A 1 -7.42 -3.78 4.97
C MET A 1 -8.80 -3.15 5.18
N LYS A 2 -9.63 -3.76 6.01
CA LYS A 2 -11.04 -3.31 6.18
C LYS A 2 -11.20 -1.89 6.71
N LYS A 3 -10.40 -1.50 7.69
CA LYS A 3 -10.50 -0.15 8.26
C LYS A 3 -10.08 0.92 7.26
N SER A 4 -8.98 0.68 6.54
CA SER A 4 -8.49 1.59 5.52
C SER A 4 -9.50 1.72 4.38
N ALA A 5 -10.08 0.62 3.93
CA ALA A 5 -11.09 0.62 2.87
C ALA A 5 -12.32 1.44 3.27
N LYS A 6 -12.78 1.30 4.52
CA LYS A 6 -13.92 2.08 5.02
C LYS A 6 -13.62 3.58 5.08
N LEU A 7 -12.40 3.96 5.45
CA LEU A 7 -12.00 5.36 5.48
C LEU A 7 -12.00 5.97 4.08
N ILE A 8 -11.56 5.20 3.08
CA ILE A 8 -11.60 5.66 1.69
C ILE A 8 -13.04 5.83 1.20
N GLU A 9 -13.93 4.86 1.50
CA GLU A 9 -15.35 4.95 1.15
C GLU A 9 -16.00 6.20 1.74
N LYS A 10 -15.65 6.52 2.98
CA LYS A 10 -16.17 7.68 3.68
C LYS A 10 -15.74 8.99 3.05
N GLY A 11 -14.60 8.97 2.35
CA GLY A 11 -14.05 10.12 1.65
C GLY A 11 -13.19 11.03 2.51
N PHE A 12 -12.44 11.86 1.82
CA PHE A 12 -11.56 12.86 2.43
C PHE A 12 -12.05 14.25 2.02
N ILE A 13 -12.43 15.03 3.00
CA ILE A 13 -13.02 16.36 2.75
C ILE A 13 -11.95 17.41 2.47
N SER A 14 -10.76 17.24 3.04
CA SER A 14 -9.69 18.22 2.94
C SER A 14 -8.77 17.98 1.74
N SER A 15 -8.28 19.07 1.16
CA SER A 15 -7.33 19.04 0.07
C SER A 15 -5.87 19.06 0.52
N SER A 16 -5.60 19.09 1.83
CA SER A 16 -4.23 19.15 2.35
C SER A 16 -3.73 17.81 2.84
N GLU A 17 -2.52 17.42 2.42
CA GLU A 17 -1.87 16.18 2.89
C GLU A 17 -1.50 16.23 4.37
N THR A 18 -1.54 17.42 4.97
CA THR A 18 -1.21 17.60 6.39
C THR A 18 -2.43 17.51 7.28
N THR A 19 -3.60 17.20 6.74
CA THR A 19 -4.81 17.10 7.54
C THR A 19 -4.75 15.96 8.53
N THR A 20 -5.44 16.15 9.65
CA THR A 20 -5.55 15.11 10.67
C THR A 20 -6.16 13.83 10.09
N GLU A 21 -7.15 13.97 9.21
CA GLU A 21 -7.83 12.85 8.57
C GLU A 21 -6.88 11.98 7.76
N PHE A 22 -6.06 12.59 6.90
CA PHE A 22 -5.11 11.83 6.11
C PHE A 22 -4.00 11.23 6.96
N LYS A 23 -3.51 11.95 7.95
CA LYS A 23 -2.50 11.41 8.88
C LYS A 23 -3.03 10.21 9.65
N SER A 24 -4.29 10.29 10.09
CA SER A 24 -4.95 9.18 10.76
C SER A 24 -5.11 7.99 9.83
N PHE A 25 -5.50 8.24 8.57
CA PHE A 25 -5.59 7.20 7.55
C PHE A 25 -4.23 6.52 7.34
N CYS A 26 -3.15 7.28 7.24
CA CYS A 26 -1.81 6.72 7.04
C CYS A 26 -1.42 5.78 8.17
N ARG A 27 -1.70 6.15 9.42
CA ARG A 27 -1.42 5.29 10.56
C ARG A 27 -2.21 3.98 10.48
N THR A 28 -3.48 4.06 10.14
CA THR A 28 -4.35 2.89 10.00
C THR A 28 -3.86 2.00 8.85
N PHE A 29 -3.60 2.59 7.70
CA PHE A 29 -3.12 1.86 6.53
C PHE A 29 -1.79 1.17 6.82
N ASN A 30 -0.82 1.89 7.36
CA ASN A 30 0.49 1.33 7.67
C ASN A 30 0.39 0.14 8.62
N SER A 31 -0.42 0.27 9.65
CA SER A 31 -0.64 -0.80 10.62
C SER A 31 -1.28 -2.03 9.95
N GLU A 32 -2.33 -1.83 9.19
CA GLU A 32 -3.03 -2.91 8.50
C GLU A 32 -2.16 -3.58 7.45
N PHE A 33 -1.42 -2.78 6.67
CA PHE A 33 -0.57 -3.32 5.61
C PHE A 33 0.59 -4.13 6.18
N LYS A 34 1.25 -3.63 7.22
CA LYS A 34 2.34 -4.36 7.90
C LYS A 34 1.84 -5.68 8.45
N LYS A 35 0.66 -5.69 9.03
CA LYS A 35 0.04 -6.92 9.55
C LYS A 35 -0.24 -7.90 8.42
N LEU A 36 -0.79 -7.42 7.33
CA LEU A 36 -1.12 -8.24 6.16
C LEU A 36 0.13 -8.92 5.59
N VAL A 37 1.14 -8.14 5.22
CA VAL A 37 2.34 -8.71 4.60
C VAL A 37 3.16 -9.51 5.60
N GLY A 38 3.14 -9.13 6.89
CA GLY A 38 3.78 -9.90 7.95
C GLY A 38 3.16 -11.28 8.09
N SER A 39 1.84 -11.40 7.95
CA SER A 39 1.15 -12.70 7.98
C SER A 39 1.54 -13.59 6.80
N LEU A 40 2.03 -13.00 5.72
CA LEU A 40 2.53 -13.74 4.55
C LEU A 40 4.03 -14.03 4.64
N GLY A 41 4.66 -13.70 5.76
CA GLY A 41 6.08 -13.92 5.98
C GLY A 41 7.00 -12.85 5.41
N CYS A 42 6.44 -11.71 4.99
CA CYS A 42 7.24 -10.60 4.47
C CYS A 42 7.90 -9.80 5.59
N THR A 43 9.02 -9.17 5.27
CA THR A 43 9.83 -8.39 6.21
C THR A 43 10.20 -7.02 5.63
N ASP A 44 10.82 -6.19 6.45
CA ASP A 44 11.39 -4.89 6.05
C ASP A 44 10.40 -3.98 5.33
N VAL A 45 9.21 -3.86 5.88
CA VAL A 45 8.16 -3.01 5.30
C VAL A 45 8.51 -1.55 5.55
N LYS A 46 8.69 -0.79 4.48
CA LYS A 46 9.01 0.64 4.54
C LYS A 46 8.05 1.41 3.66
N LEU A 47 7.08 2.05 4.29
CA LEU A 47 6.06 2.84 3.62
C LEU A 47 6.29 4.32 3.85
N LYS A 48 5.96 5.13 2.87
CA LYS A 48 6.11 6.57 2.91
C LYS A 48 4.84 7.22 2.33
N ALA A 49 4.33 8.21 3.03
CA ALA A 49 3.19 8.99 2.55
C ALA A 49 3.67 10.17 1.73
N GLY A 50 2.97 10.46 0.63
CA GLY A 50 3.15 11.65 -0.15
C GLY A 50 1.86 12.46 -0.15
N HIS A 51 1.56 13.14 -1.25
CA HIS A 51 0.35 13.96 -1.37
C HIS A 51 -0.87 13.07 -1.57
N PHE A 52 -1.49 12.67 -0.46
CA PHE A 52 -2.67 11.78 -0.41
C PHE A 52 -2.46 10.40 -1.02
N TYR A 53 -1.21 9.95 -1.11
CA TYR A 53 -0.86 8.60 -1.53
C TYR A 53 0.13 7.98 -0.56
N ILE A 54 0.26 6.64 -0.62
CA ILE A 54 1.23 5.91 0.19
C ILE A 54 1.95 4.95 -0.76
N SER A 55 3.27 4.87 -0.64
CA SER A 55 4.05 3.91 -1.41
C SER A 55 5.22 3.40 -0.58
N GLY A 56 5.82 2.31 -1.03
CA GLY A 56 6.98 1.79 -0.35
C GLY A 56 7.38 0.42 -0.84
N PHE A 57 8.19 -0.24 -0.03
CA PHE A 57 8.81 -1.51 -0.38
C PHE A 57 8.67 -2.51 0.77
N PHE A 58 8.71 -3.77 0.42
CA PHE A 58 8.80 -4.85 1.40
C PHE A 58 9.50 -6.05 0.74
N THR A 59 9.97 -6.98 1.56
CA THR A 59 10.69 -8.16 1.08
C THR A 59 9.87 -9.42 1.36
N ALA A 60 9.61 -10.20 0.32
CA ALA A 60 8.88 -11.45 0.42
C ALA A 60 9.75 -12.55 1.05
N PRO A 61 9.16 -13.65 1.53
CA PRO A 61 9.92 -14.74 2.15
C PRO A 61 11.04 -15.34 1.27
N ASN A 62 10.86 -15.29 -0.05
CA ASN A 62 11.86 -15.78 -0.98
C ASN A 62 12.99 -14.78 -1.29
N GLY A 63 13.00 -13.64 -0.61
CA GLY A 63 14.00 -12.59 -0.81
C GLY A 63 13.66 -11.56 -1.88
N GLN A 64 12.60 -11.75 -2.63
CA GLN A 64 12.19 -10.80 -3.66
C GLN A 64 11.68 -9.51 -3.02
N VAL A 65 12.23 -8.38 -3.46
CA VAL A 65 11.75 -7.06 -3.05
C VAL A 65 10.56 -6.69 -3.92
N TRP A 66 9.54 -6.10 -3.30
CA TRP A 66 8.33 -5.63 -3.97
C TRP A 66 8.10 -4.16 -3.69
N TYR A 67 7.65 -3.44 -4.70
CA TYR A 67 7.16 -2.07 -4.56
C TYR A 67 5.63 -2.10 -4.53
N VAL A 68 5.03 -1.28 -3.67
CA VAL A 68 3.57 -1.17 -3.56
C VAL A 68 3.18 0.30 -3.51
N ALA A 69 2.06 0.64 -4.12
CA ALA A 69 1.54 2.00 -4.08
C ALA A 69 0.01 1.99 -3.94
N LEU A 70 -0.46 2.87 -3.08
CA LEU A 70 -1.87 3.22 -2.97
C LEU A 70 -2.01 4.61 -3.59
N ASN A 71 -2.78 4.70 -4.67
CA ASN A 71 -2.94 5.94 -5.42
C ASN A 71 -3.73 6.97 -4.61
N ASP A 72 -3.75 8.21 -5.08
CA ASP A 72 -4.42 9.31 -4.38
C ASP A 72 -5.79 8.89 -3.86
N VAL A 73 -5.93 8.85 -2.54
CA VAL A 73 -7.11 8.30 -1.87
C VAL A 73 -8.38 9.16 -2.06
N ARG A 74 -8.23 10.40 -2.54
CA ARG A 74 -9.37 11.28 -2.79
C ARG A 74 -10.10 10.94 -4.08
N TRP A 75 -9.37 10.38 -5.07
CA TRP A 75 -9.88 10.23 -6.43
C TRP A 75 -9.89 8.80 -6.96
N SER A 76 -9.05 7.92 -6.41
CA SER A 76 -8.82 6.61 -7.00
C SER A 76 -9.70 5.48 -6.46
N ASN A 77 -10.53 5.75 -5.47
CA ASN A 77 -11.38 4.74 -4.82
C ASN A 77 -10.59 3.53 -4.30
N GLY A 78 -9.37 3.79 -3.78
CA GLY A 78 -8.54 2.73 -3.22
C GLY A 78 -7.76 1.93 -4.24
N GLN A 79 -7.56 2.47 -5.43
CA GLN A 79 -6.75 1.81 -6.45
C GLN A 79 -5.30 1.67 -6.00
N MET A 80 -4.76 0.47 -6.18
CA MET A 80 -3.40 0.13 -5.78
C MET A 80 -2.69 -0.61 -6.92
N PHE A 81 -1.37 -0.68 -6.84
CA PHE A 81 -0.60 -1.59 -7.66
C PHE A 81 0.63 -2.04 -6.88
N PHE A 82 1.19 -3.16 -7.30
CA PHE A 82 2.47 -3.64 -6.79
C PHE A 82 3.27 -4.24 -7.93
N ARG A 83 4.58 -4.32 -7.76
CA ARG A 83 5.48 -4.86 -8.77
C ARG A 83 6.77 -5.32 -8.13
N THR A 84 7.49 -6.22 -8.81
CA THR A 84 8.82 -6.62 -8.36
C THR A 84 9.79 -5.44 -8.46
N ALA A 85 10.76 -5.41 -7.57
CA ALA A 85 11.79 -4.38 -7.55
C ALA A 85 13.15 -5.03 -7.28
N LYS A 86 14.22 -4.39 -7.71
CA LYS A 86 15.58 -4.88 -7.46
C LYS A 86 16.03 -4.59 -6.03
N ASP A 87 15.63 -3.42 -5.52
CA ASP A 87 15.98 -2.98 -4.17
C ASP A 87 14.98 -1.91 -3.71
N TYR A 88 15.22 -1.34 -2.53
CA TYR A 88 14.33 -0.34 -1.92
C TYR A 88 14.47 1.06 -2.54
N LYS A 89 15.15 1.19 -3.65
CA LYS A 89 15.29 2.44 -4.42
C LYS A 89 14.85 2.28 -5.86
N ASP A 90 14.37 1.09 -6.22
CA ASP A 90 13.96 0.81 -7.60
C ASP A 90 12.54 1.28 -7.84
N TYR A 91 12.41 2.49 -8.37
CA TYR A 91 11.12 3.08 -8.72
C TYR A 91 10.70 2.80 -10.16
N LYS A 92 11.46 1.99 -10.89
CA LYS A 92 11.16 1.61 -12.27
C LYS A 92 10.64 0.18 -12.42
N GLY A 93 11.09 -0.70 -11.56
CA GLY A 93 10.60 -2.06 -11.39
C GLY A 93 10.13 -2.85 -12.60
N GLY A 94 9.39 -3.91 -12.32
CA GLY A 94 8.74 -4.74 -13.33
C GLY A 94 7.35 -4.20 -13.72
N ASP A 95 6.54 -5.06 -14.32
CA ASP A 95 5.19 -4.67 -14.72
C ASP A 95 4.29 -4.50 -13.50
N ASN A 96 3.45 -3.47 -13.54
CA ASN A 96 2.49 -3.20 -12.48
C ASN A 96 1.41 -4.27 -12.45
N ILE A 97 1.15 -4.80 -11.27
CA ILE A 97 0.01 -5.68 -11.01
C ILE A 97 -1.04 -4.80 -10.35
N ASN A 98 -2.08 -4.47 -11.09
CA ASN A 98 -3.12 -3.57 -10.61
C ASN A 98 -4.10 -4.30 -9.71
N THR A 99 -4.48 -3.64 -8.62
CA THR A 99 -5.41 -4.16 -7.64
C THR A 99 -6.16 -2.99 -6.98
N ASN A 100 -6.79 -3.23 -5.87
CA ASN A 100 -7.40 -2.18 -5.06
C ASN A 100 -7.36 -2.59 -3.59
N ILE A 101 -7.72 -1.65 -2.71
CA ILE A 101 -7.60 -1.87 -1.27
C ILE A 101 -8.47 -3.01 -0.75
N ASN A 102 -9.52 -3.38 -1.45
CA ASN A 102 -10.39 -4.50 -1.07
C ASN A 102 -9.83 -5.85 -1.52
N ASP A 103 -9.05 -5.87 -2.61
CA ASP A 103 -8.54 -7.10 -3.22
C ASP A 103 -7.06 -7.35 -2.96
N ILE A 104 -6.34 -6.38 -2.37
CA ILE A 104 -4.88 -6.47 -2.21
C ILE A 104 -4.44 -7.72 -1.46
N GLU A 105 -5.16 -8.13 -0.42
CA GLU A 105 -4.81 -9.32 0.34
C GLU A 105 -4.83 -10.57 -0.53
N GLU A 106 -5.91 -10.77 -1.26
CA GLU A 106 -6.09 -11.91 -2.15
C GLU A 106 -5.03 -11.93 -3.26
N ASP A 107 -4.76 -10.76 -3.84
CA ASP A 107 -3.78 -10.65 -4.92
C ASP A 107 -2.35 -10.88 -4.43
N LEU A 108 -2.00 -10.35 -3.25
CA LEU A 108 -0.67 -10.60 -2.67
C LEU A 108 -0.45 -12.08 -2.37
N VAL A 109 -1.46 -12.76 -1.82
CA VAL A 109 -1.37 -14.21 -1.56
C VAL A 109 -1.06 -14.97 -2.86
N ARG A 110 -1.62 -14.53 -3.97
CA ARG A 110 -1.42 -15.17 -5.28
C ARG A 110 0.00 -15.01 -5.81
N TYR A 111 0.62 -13.85 -5.61
CA TYR A 111 1.93 -13.52 -6.19
C TYR A 111 3.11 -13.70 -5.26
N ILE A 112 2.88 -13.60 -3.95
CA ILE A 112 3.96 -13.67 -2.95
C ILE A 112 3.94 -15.05 -2.28
N LYS A 113 4.98 -15.80 -2.55
CA LYS A 113 5.12 -17.14 -1.97
C LYS A 113 6.49 -17.34 -1.36
#